data_2e158941ffc3237c8503f7b92df0ec70
#
_entry.id   2e158941ffc3237c8503f7b92df0ec70
#
_cell.length_a   1.000
_cell.length_b   1.000
_cell.length_c   1.000
_cell.angle_alpha   90.00
_cell.angle_beta   90.00
_cell.angle_gamma   90.00
#
_symmetry.space_group_name_H-M   'P 1'
#
loop_
_entity.id
_entity.type
_entity.pdbx_description
1 polymer ?
#
loop_
_entity_poly.entity_id
_entity_poly.type
_entity_poly.pdbx_seq_one_letter_code
_entity_poly.pdbx_strand_id
1 'polypeptide(L)'
;MAYWQWGDANAAHTVVCVHGLTRQGRDFDVLAQALVERAGGALRVVCPDVVGRGKSDWLKDPLGYQIPHYAADMLALLTALKPTTLDWVGTSMGGLIGMVVCNLAASVGVPVRRLVLNDVGPVIEWSALQRIGQYLGKGGPFASVQQAADAMWSISSSFGPHTPAQWLALSQPMLRQVSQAVQGAMQEAVYALHYDPAIALPFGQATPESAAQGEAQLWQAYDAITAQTLLIRGADSDLLSKATALQMTQRGPKARLVEFAGVGHAPTLVAQDQADAVASFLLSPGV
;
A
#
# COMPACT_ATOMS: atom_id res chain seq x y z
N MET A 1 -9.49 -11.22 7.62
CA MET A 1 -8.39 -10.59 6.85
C MET A 1 -7.25 -11.58 6.69
N ALA A 2 -6.76 -11.80 5.47
CA ALA A 2 -5.58 -12.58 5.19
C ALA A 2 -4.32 -11.70 5.30
N TYR A 3 -3.17 -12.31 5.60
CA TYR A 3 -1.87 -11.63 5.56
C TYR A 3 -0.75 -12.61 5.23
N TRP A 4 0.35 -12.07 4.78
CA TRP A 4 1.61 -12.76 4.51
C TRP A 4 2.61 -12.39 5.59
N GLN A 5 3.52 -13.30 5.93
CA GLN A 5 4.47 -13.08 7.00
C GLN A 5 5.87 -13.58 6.64
N TRP A 6 6.88 -12.81 7.03
CA TRP A 6 8.29 -13.14 6.96
C TRP A 6 8.95 -12.98 8.34
N GLY A 7 10.01 -13.72 8.57
CA GLY A 7 10.76 -13.71 9.83
C GLY A 7 10.10 -14.49 10.95
N ASP A 8 10.55 -14.23 12.19
CA ASP A 8 10.09 -14.96 13.38
C ASP A 8 8.70 -14.46 13.82
N ALA A 9 7.74 -15.37 13.87
CA ALA A 9 6.38 -15.07 14.31
C ALA A 9 6.30 -14.55 15.76
N ASN A 10 7.33 -14.86 16.56
CA ASN A 10 7.42 -14.47 17.98
C ASN A 10 8.30 -13.24 18.20
N ALA A 11 8.86 -12.64 17.13
CA ALA A 11 9.68 -11.45 17.28
C ALA A 11 8.89 -10.32 17.95
N ALA A 12 9.52 -9.66 18.93
CA ALA A 12 8.94 -8.53 19.65
C ALA A 12 8.72 -7.31 18.74
N HIS A 13 9.55 -7.16 17.71
CA HIS A 13 9.47 -6.07 16.74
C HIS A 13 8.71 -6.55 15.48
N THR A 14 7.60 -5.90 15.20
CA THR A 14 6.78 -6.15 14.00
C THR A 14 6.78 -4.93 13.09
N VAL A 15 7.01 -5.16 11.80
CA VAL A 15 6.77 -4.18 10.73
C VAL A 15 5.51 -4.59 9.98
N VAL A 16 4.53 -3.71 9.91
CA VAL A 16 3.31 -3.92 9.11
C VAL A 16 3.46 -3.16 7.80
N CYS A 17 3.36 -3.85 6.66
CA CYS A 17 3.47 -3.28 5.32
C CYS A 17 2.12 -3.33 4.61
N VAL A 18 1.52 -2.17 4.31
CA VAL A 18 0.17 -2.06 3.73
C VAL A 18 0.22 -1.47 2.33
N HIS A 19 -0.39 -2.17 1.41
CA HIS A 19 -0.33 -1.97 -0.04
C HIS A 19 -1.25 -0.83 -0.55
N GLY A 20 -1.07 -0.46 -1.82
CA GLY A 20 -1.88 0.51 -2.55
C GLY A 20 -3.29 -0.01 -2.92
N LEU A 21 -4.10 0.84 -3.53
CA LEU A 21 -5.54 0.68 -3.74
C LEU A 21 -5.96 -0.67 -4.36
N THR A 22 -5.32 -1.08 -5.46
CA THR A 22 -5.65 -2.31 -6.19
C THR A 22 -4.62 -3.42 -6.00
N ARG A 23 -3.64 -3.21 -5.12
CA ARG A 23 -2.53 -4.10 -4.87
C ARG A 23 -2.82 -5.07 -3.71
N GLN A 24 -1.84 -5.81 -3.25
CA GLN A 24 -1.95 -6.75 -2.14
C GLN A 24 -0.62 -6.92 -1.39
N GLY A 25 -0.62 -7.67 -0.29
CA GLY A 25 0.52 -7.81 0.61
C GLY A 25 1.80 -8.35 -0.05
N ARG A 26 1.70 -9.12 -1.15
CA ARG A 26 2.87 -9.67 -1.86
C ARG A 26 3.69 -8.62 -2.64
N ASP A 27 3.23 -7.38 -2.71
CA ASP A 27 4.03 -6.26 -3.23
C ASP A 27 5.31 -6.03 -2.41
N PHE A 28 5.28 -6.42 -1.15
CA PHE A 28 6.37 -6.22 -0.22
C PHE A 28 7.33 -7.41 -0.08
N ASP A 29 7.24 -8.44 -0.92
CA ASP A 29 8.07 -9.65 -0.82
C ASP A 29 9.57 -9.34 -0.73
N VAL A 30 10.06 -8.47 -1.63
CA VAL A 30 11.48 -8.08 -1.69
C VAL A 30 11.86 -7.26 -0.44
N LEU A 31 11.07 -6.26 -0.09
CA LEU A 31 11.32 -5.45 1.10
C LEU A 31 11.27 -6.28 2.38
N ALA A 32 10.28 -7.16 2.52
CA ALA A 32 10.11 -7.99 3.70
C ALA A 32 11.31 -8.93 3.92
N GLN A 33 11.79 -9.56 2.85
CA GLN A 33 13.00 -10.38 2.90
C GLN A 33 14.22 -9.57 3.31
N ALA A 34 14.44 -8.42 2.67
CA ALA A 34 15.56 -7.53 2.98
C ALA A 34 15.55 -7.04 4.44
N LEU A 35 14.37 -6.72 4.97
CA LEU A 35 14.21 -6.30 6.37
C LEU A 35 14.57 -7.43 7.35
N VAL A 36 14.06 -8.64 7.10
CA VAL A 36 14.34 -9.81 7.96
C VAL A 36 15.82 -10.17 7.93
N GLU A 37 16.45 -10.20 6.76
CA GLU A 37 17.87 -10.48 6.60
C GLU A 37 18.74 -9.48 7.36
N ARG A 38 18.47 -8.18 7.21
CA ARG A 38 19.22 -7.11 7.88
C ARG A 38 19.02 -7.08 9.39
N ALA A 39 17.86 -7.53 9.86
CA ALA A 39 17.57 -7.66 11.29
C ALA A 39 18.14 -8.95 11.90
N GLY A 40 18.90 -9.76 11.14
CA GLY A 40 19.42 -11.03 11.61
C GLY A 40 18.35 -12.03 12.04
N GLY A 41 17.15 -11.96 11.45
CA GLY A 41 16.01 -12.80 11.79
C GLY A 41 15.16 -12.32 12.99
N ALA A 42 15.61 -11.32 13.75
CA ALA A 42 14.94 -10.84 14.96
C ALA A 42 13.77 -9.86 14.64
N LEU A 43 13.10 -10.07 13.54
CA LEU A 43 12.01 -9.21 13.04
C LEU A 43 10.86 -10.06 12.51
N ARG A 44 9.64 -9.57 12.71
CA ARG A 44 8.44 -10.05 12.06
C ARG A 44 7.95 -9.01 11.07
N VAL A 45 7.79 -9.36 9.81
CA VAL A 45 7.15 -8.50 8.81
C VAL A 45 5.79 -9.09 8.47
N VAL A 46 4.73 -8.29 8.55
CA VAL A 46 3.34 -8.68 8.29
C VAL A 46 2.79 -7.80 7.17
N CYS A 47 2.35 -8.43 6.08
CA CYS A 47 1.81 -7.75 4.91
C CYS A 47 0.35 -8.19 4.70
N PRO A 48 -0.63 -7.47 5.27
CA PRO A 48 -2.03 -7.80 5.12
C PRO A 48 -2.52 -7.56 3.69
N ASP A 49 -3.46 -8.39 3.25
CA ASP A 49 -4.33 -8.09 2.13
C ASP A 49 -5.53 -7.30 2.70
N VAL A 50 -5.62 -6.02 2.37
CA VAL A 50 -6.75 -5.18 2.81
C VAL A 50 -8.05 -5.74 2.26
N VAL A 51 -9.14 -5.69 3.02
CA VAL A 51 -10.45 -6.21 2.63
C VAL A 51 -10.81 -5.84 1.18
N GLY A 52 -11.28 -6.81 0.42
CA GLY A 52 -11.55 -6.69 -1.01
C GLY A 52 -10.34 -6.90 -1.92
N ARG A 53 -9.16 -7.25 -1.39
CA ARG A 53 -7.93 -7.51 -2.18
C ARG A 53 -7.31 -8.83 -1.77
N GLY A 54 -6.55 -9.41 -2.69
CA GLY A 54 -5.80 -10.63 -2.45
C GLY A 54 -6.67 -11.75 -1.91
N LYS A 55 -6.23 -12.39 -0.84
CA LYS A 55 -6.93 -13.49 -0.17
C LYS A 55 -7.92 -13.07 0.91
N SER A 56 -8.07 -11.77 1.18
CA SER A 56 -9.09 -11.26 2.10
C SER A 56 -10.49 -11.30 1.48
N ASP A 57 -11.50 -11.36 2.34
CA ASP A 57 -12.90 -11.39 1.93
C ASP A 57 -13.31 -10.10 1.22
N TRP A 58 -14.38 -10.18 0.45
CA TRP A 58 -15.00 -9.03 -0.20
C TRP A 58 -16.18 -8.55 0.64
N LEU A 59 -16.40 -7.22 0.65
CA LEU A 59 -17.52 -6.64 1.40
C LEU A 59 -18.86 -6.91 0.68
N LYS A 60 -19.89 -7.20 1.47
CA LYS A 60 -21.26 -7.29 0.95
C LYS A 60 -21.80 -5.92 0.54
N ASP A 61 -21.44 -4.88 1.31
CA ASP A 61 -21.74 -3.48 0.98
C ASP A 61 -20.48 -2.79 0.47
N PRO A 62 -20.38 -2.52 -0.85
CA PRO A 62 -19.21 -1.87 -1.42
C PRO A 62 -18.94 -0.45 -0.90
N LEU A 63 -19.94 0.24 -0.35
CA LEU A 63 -19.75 1.57 0.25
C LEU A 63 -18.87 1.52 1.51
N GLY A 64 -18.65 0.34 2.06
CA GLY A 64 -17.70 0.09 3.14
C GLY A 64 -16.23 0.15 2.72
N TYR A 65 -15.89 0.18 1.43
CA TYR A 65 -14.50 0.30 0.96
C TYR A 65 -13.95 1.70 1.18
N GLN A 66 -13.66 2.04 2.44
CA GLN A 66 -13.22 3.37 2.86
C GLN A 66 -12.13 3.29 3.93
N ILE A 67 -11.29 4.32 4.00
CA ILE A 67 -10.13 4.40 4.91
C ILE A 67 -10.51 4.13 6.38
N PRO A 68 -11.60 4.67 6.95
CA PRO A 68 -11.98 4.37 8.35
C PRO A 68 -12.23 2.89 8.61
N HIS A 69 -12.88 2.16 7.69
CA HIS A 69 -13.08 0.72 7.80
C HIS A 69 -11.76 -0.04 7.72
N TYR A 70 -10.89 0.33 6.77
CA TYR A 70 -9.57 -0.30 6.64
C TYR A 70 -8.72 -0.08 7.90
N ALA A 71 -8.77 1.11 8.49
CA ALA A 71 -8.07 1.41 9.73
C ALA A 71 -8.60 0.56 10.91
N ALA A 72 -9.92 0.38 11.02
CA ALA A 72 -10.52 -0.48 12.04
C ALA A 72 -10.08 -1.94 11.88
N ASP A 73 -10.04 -2.46 10.66
CA ASP A 73 -9.53 -3.81 10.37
C ASP A 73 -8.05 -3.96 10.77
N MET A 74 -7.23 -2.93 10.52
CA MET A 74 -5.82 -2.94 10.92
C MET A 74 -5.67 -2.92 12.45
N LEU A 75 -6.48 -2.17 13.17
CA LEU A 75 -6.47 -2.19 14.64
C LEU A 75 -6.86 -3.56 15.19
N ALA A 76 -7.84 -4.24 14.59
CA ALA A 76 -8.20 -5.61 14.94
C ALA A 76 -7.02 -6.58 14.66
N LEU A 77 -6.32 -6.43 13.54
CA LEU A 77 -5.13 -7.20 13.23
C LEU A 77 -4.02 -6.96 14.28
N LEU A 78 -3.73 -5.71 14.63
CA LEU A 78 -2.73 -5.36 15.65
C LEU A 78 -3.08 -5.94 17.02
N THR A 79 -4.36 -5.92 17.39
CA THR A 79 -4.86 -6.55 18.62
C THR A 79 -4.62 -8.06 18.62
N ALA A 80 -4.74 -8.73 17.48
CA ALA A 80 -4.46 -10.17 17.36
C ALA A 80 -2.95 -10.49 17.35
N LEU A 81 -2.14 -9.65 16.68
CA LEU A 81 -0.69 -9.84 16.55
C LEU A 81 0.08 -9.53 17.83
N LYS A 82 -0.40 -8.60 18.65
CA LYS A 82 0.19 -8.13 19.91
C LYS A 82 1.68 -7.79 19.82
N PRO A 83 2.12 -6.94 18.87
CA PRO A 83 3.51 -6.58 18.77
C PRO A 83 3.96 -5.79 20.01
N THR A 84 5.21 -5.98 20.45
CA THR A 84 5.82 -5.14 21.50
C THR A 84 6.33 -3.82 20.92
N THR A 85 6.90 -3.89 19.72
CA THR A 85 7.36 -2.73 18.95
C THR A 85 6.70 -2.78 17.57
N LEU A 86 6.11 -1.68 17.14
CA LEU A 86 5.39 -1.57 15.88
C LEU A 86 5.99 -0.49 14.99
N ASP A 87 6.37 -0.87 13.79
CA ASP A 87 6.66 0.05 12.68
C ASP A 87 5.66 -0.17 11.55
N TRP A 88 5.46 0.86 10.72
CA TRP A 88 4.50 0.83 9.63
C TRP A 88 5.13 1.29 8.32
N VAL A 89 4.86 0.56 7.25
CA VAL A 89 5.17 0.96 5.87
C VAL A 89 3.86 0.97 5.09
N GLY A 90 3.48 2.12 4.55
CA GLY A 90 2.25 2.24 3.77
C GLY A 90 2.50 2.83 2.40
N THR A 91 2.13 2.10 1.34
CA THR A 91 2.18 2.61 -0.03
C THR A 91 0.82 3.18 -0.41
N SER A 92 0.78 4.46 -0.88
CA SER A 92 -0.45 5.07 -1.38
C SER A 92 -1.60 4.92 -0.36
N MET A 93 -2.69 4.23 -0.68
CA MET A 93 -3.78 3.91 0.25
C MET A 93 -3.28 3.36 1.59
N GLY A 94 -2.26 2.49 1.59
CA GLY A 94 -1.67 1.95 2.83
C GLY A 94 -1.03 3.01 3.72
N GLY A 95 -0.54 4.11 3.13
CA GLY A 95 -0.06 5.27 3.87
C GLY A 95 -1.20 6.11 4.45
N LEU A 96 -2.31 6.28 3.73
CA LEU A 96 -3.53 6.94 4.26
C LEU A 96 -4.07 6.18 5.47
N ILE A 97 -4.14 4.84 5.38
CA ILE A 97 -4.50 3.98 6.50
C ILE A 97 -3.51 4.18 7.66
N GLY A 98 -2.20 4.23 7.35
CA GLY A 98 -1.13 4.43 8.33
C GLY A 98 -1.25 5.75 9.09
N MET A 99 -1.62 6.85 8.42
CA MET A 99 -1.85 8.14 9.09
C MET A 99 -2.99 8.03 10.13
N VAL A 100 -4.06 7.33 9.82
CA VAL A 100 -5.18 7.11 10.76
C VAL A 100 -4.77 6.16 11.87
N VAL A 101 -4.12 5.05 11.54
CA VAL A 101 -3.66 4.04 12.52
C VAL A 101 -2.66 4.63 13.49
N CYS A 102 -1.73 5.50 13.09
CA CYS A 102 -0.78 6.17 13.99
C CYS A 102 -1.47 6.90 15.15
N ASN A 103 -2.64 7.48 14.91
CA ASN A 103 -3.39 8.19 15.94
C ASN A 103 -4.23 7.25 16.83
N LEU A 104 -4.49 6.05 16.39
CA LEU A 104 -5.40 5.11 17.08
C LEU A 104 -4.68 3.91 17.69
N ALA A 105 -3.49 3.54 17.23
CA ALA A 105 -2.79 2.32 17.64
C ALA A 105 -2.44 2.30 19.13
N ALA A 106 -2.21 3.44 19.75
CA ALA A 106 -2.02 3.55 21.20
C ALA A 106 -3.25 3.04 21.99
N SER A 107 -4.46 3.16 21.44
CA SER A 107 -5.70 2.68 22.10
C SER A 107 -5.78 1.16 22.18
N VAL A 108 -5.03 0.46 21.33
CA VAL A 108 -4.89 -1.01 21.38
C VAL A 108 -3.56 -1.44 22.01
N GLY A 109 -2.88 -0.53 22.71
CA GLY A 109 -1.73 -0.82 23.54
C GLY A 109 -0.38 -0.77 22.83
N VAL A 110 -0.32 -0.42 21.53
CA VAL A 110 0.95 -0.42 20.78
C VAL A 110 1.05 0.77 19.83
N PRO A 111 1.67 1.90 20.25
CA PRO A 111 1.87 3.03 19.35
C PRO A 111 2.82 2.67 18.21
N VAL A 112 2.59 3.28 17.04
CA VAL A 112 3.54 3.19 15.92
C VAL A 112 4.79 3.99 16.26
N ARG A 113 5.95 3.33 16.25
CA ARG A 113 7.25 3.93 16.53
C ARG A 113 7.79 4.68 15.32
N ARG A 114 7.78 4.03 14.15
CA ARG A 114 8.26 4.57 12.89
C ARG A 114 7.23 4.35 11.79
N LEU A 115 7.03 5.37 10.98
CA LEU A 115 6.09 5.38 9.88
C LEU A 115 6.83 5.67 8.56
N VAL A 116 6.65 4.83 7.57
CA VAL A 116 7.05 5.10 6.19
C VAL A 116 5.80 5.37 5.36
N LEU A 117 5.72 6.57 4.81
CA LEU A 117 4.70 6.98 3.84
C LEU A 117 5.33 6.89 2.45
N ASN A 118 4.92 5.92 1.66
CA ASN A 118 5.43 5.73 0.31
C ASN A 118 4.48 6.35 -0.70
N ASP A 119 4.89 7.48 -1.19
CA ASP A 119 4.31 8.31 -2.26
C ASP A 119 2.86 8.72 -2.02
N VAL A 120 2.57 9.15 -0.80
CA VAL A 120 1.26 9.68 -0.42
C VAL A 120 1.40 10.71 0.71
N GLY A 121 0.50 11.67 0.70
CA GLY A 121 0.36 12.70 1.73
C GLY A 121 -1.10 13.05 1.98
N PRO A 122 -1.35 14.05 2.82
CA PRO A 122 -2.71 14.52 3.12
C PRO A 122 -3.45 15.09 1.91
N VAL A 123 -2.71 15.64 0.93
CA VAL A 123 -3.27 16.14 -0.33
C VAL A 123 -3.05 15.10 -1.41
N ILE A 124 -4.12 14.71 -2.08
CA ILE A 124 -4.10 13.82 -3.24
C ILE A 124 -4.55 14.65 -4.44
N GLU A 125 -3.68 14.76 -5.45
CA GLU A 125 -4.00 15.55 -6.64
C GLU A 125 -5.27 15.02 -7.33
N TRP A 126 -6.24 15.89 -7.55
CA TRP A 126 -7.53 15.51 -8.14
C TRP A 126 -7.39 14.85 -9.51
N SER A 127 -6.46 15.33 -10.32
CA SER A 127 -6.15 14.73 -11.63
C SER A 127 -5.69 13.28 -11.52
N ALA A 128 -4.93 12.94 -10.49
CA ALA A 128 -4.51 11.57 -10.23
C ALA A 128 -5.70 10.69 -9.82
N LEU A 129 -6.62 11.20 -9.00
CA LEU A 129 -7.87 10.49 -8.67
C LEU A 129 -8.71 10.24 -9.92
N GLN A 130 -8.85 11.23 -10.79
CA GLN A 130 -9.56 11.06 -12.06
C GLN A 130 -8.90 10.00 -12.96
N ARG A 131 -7.57 10.01 -13.07
CA ARG A 131 -6.83 9.00 -13.83
C ARG A 131 -7.05 7.59 -13.28
N ILE A 132 -6.97 7.42 -11.96
CA ILE A 132 -7.22 6.13 -11.29
C ILE A 132 -8.65 5.64 -11.58
N GLY A 133 -9.63 6.52 -11.52
CA GLY A 133 -11.04 6.21 -11.83
C GLY A 133 -11.27 5.71 -13.27
N GLN A 134 -10.37 6.01 -14.20
CA GLN A 134 -10.48 5.53 -15.58
C GLN A 134 -10.28 4.03 -15.72
N TYR A 135 -9.46 3.40 -14.88
CA TYR A 135 -9.13 1.97 -14.96
C TYR A 135 -9.62 1.16 -13.75
N LEU A 136 -9.95 1.79 -12.64
CA LEU A 136 -10.39 1.12 -11.42
C LEU A 136 -11.67 0.30 -11.66
N GLY A 137 -11.65 -0.95 -11.20
CA GLY A 137 -12.75 -1.90 -11.41
C GLY A 137 -12.85 -2.45 -12.83
N LYS A 138 -11.92 -2.09 -13.72
CA LYS A 138 -11.87 -2.55 -15.11
C LYS A 138 -10.66 -3.45 -15.31
N GLY A 139 -10.79 -4.44 -16.17
CA GLY A 139 -9.69 -5.32 -16.55
C GLY A 139 -10.02 -6.79 -16.43
N GLY A 140 -9.48 -7.57 -17.37
CA GLY A 140 -9.70 -9.00 -17.50
C GLY A 140 -11.02 -9.38 -18.18
N PRO A 141 -11.25 -10.66 -18.43
CA PRO A 141 -10.32 -11.76 -18.16
C PRO A 141 -9.10 -11.75 -19.10
N PHE A 142 -8.00 -12.33 -18.64
CA PHE A 142 -6.76 -12.46 -19.40
C PHE A 142 -6.48 -13.93 -19.68
N ALA A 143 -6.01 -14.24 -20.89
CA ALA A 143 -5.69 -15.61 -21.28
C ALA A 143 -4.40 -16.14 -20.62
N SER A 144 -3.51 -15.25 -20.16
CA SER A 144 -2.26 -15.62 -19.49
C SER A 144 -1.81 -14.60 -18.47
N VAL A 145 -0.92 -15.03 -17.58
CA VAL A 145 -0.25 -14.14 -16.60
C VAL A 145 0.53 -13.03 -17.31
N GLN A 146 1.21 -13.36 -18.44
CA GLN A 146 1.96 -12.39 -19.22
C GLN A 146 1.06 -11.31 -19.81
N GLN A 147 -0.07 -11.70 -20.41
CA GLN A 147 -1.04 -10.74 -20.95
C GLN A 147 -1.55 -9.77 -19.85
N ALA A 148 -1.83 -10.30 -18.66
CA ALA A 148 -2.24 -9.49 -17.53
C ALA A 148 -1.12 -8.56 -17.05
N ALA A 149 0.13 -9.03 -17.00
CA ALA A 149 1.29 -8.23 -16.62
C ALA A 149 1.51 -7.07 -17.61
N ASP A 150 1.38 -7.33 -18.91
CA ASP A 150 1.49 -6.31 -19.96
C ASP A 150 0.38 -5.26 -19.85
N ALA A 151 -0.86 -5.69 -19.58
CA ALA A 151 -1.98 -4.79 -19.33
C ALA A 151 -1.78 -3.93 -18.07
N MET A 152 -1.30 -4.52 -16.98
CA MET A 152 -0.97 -3.77 -15.76
C MET A 152 0.19 -2.80 -15.99
N TRP A 153 1.20 -3.17 -16.80
CA TRP A 153 2.30 -2.27 -17.13
C TRP A 153 1.82 -1.01 -17.86
N SER A 154 0.84 -1.14 -18.76
CA SER A 154 0.33 0.00 -19.53
C SER A 154 -0.23 1.13 -18.66
N ILE A 155 -0.68 0.83 -17.44
CA ILE A 155 -1.23 1.80 -16.47
C ILE A 155 -0.29 2.06 -15.28
N SER A 156 0.82 1.33 -15.19
CA SER A 156 1.75 1.38 -14.05
C SER A 156 3.20 1.66 -14.48
N SER A 157 3.43 2.07 -15.73
CA SER A 157 4.77 2.38 -16.25
C SER A 157 5.47 3.48 -15.45
N SER A 158 4.71 4.34 -14.77
CA SER A 158 5.21 5.37 -13.87
C SER A 158 5.87 4.81 -12.59
N PHE A 159 5.71 3.52 -12.27
CA PHE A 159 6.36 2.90 -11.08
C PHE A 159 7.90 2.88 -11.17
N GLY A 160 8.44 3.31 -12.29
CA GLY A 160 9.87 3.34 -12.56
C GLY A 160 10.39 2.07 -13.25
N PRO A 161 11.69 1.99 -13.48
CA PRO A 161 12.28 0.89 -14.24
C PRO A 161 12.21 -0.43 -13.47
N HIS A 162 11.78 -1.47 -14.18
CA HIS A 162 11.76 -2.86 -13.70
C HIS A 162 12.30 -3.77 -14.79
N THR A 163 13.04 -4.80 -14.41
CA THR A 163 13.30 -5.91 -15.33
C THR A 163 12.01 -6.68 -15.61
N PRO A 164 11.90 -7.38 -16.77
CA PRO A 164 10.71 -8.20 -17.05
C PRO A 164 10.40 -9.21 -15.93
N ALA A 165 11.44 -9.80 -15.32
CA ALA A 165 11.29 -10.74 -14.22
C ALA A 165 10.72 -10.08 -12.96
N GLN A 166 11.21 -8.90 -12.59
CA GLN A 166 10.68 -8.13 -11.45
C GLN A 166 9.22 -7.76 -11.67
N TRP A 167 8.88 -7.27 -12.87
CA TRP A 167 7.51 -6.89 -13.17
C TRP A 167 6.56 -8.10 -13.16
N LEU A 168 7.00 -9.24 -13.72
CA LEU A 168 6.21 -10.46 -13.68
C LEU A 168 6.00 -10.94 -12.24
N ALA A 169 7.03 -10.90 -11.38
CA ALA A 169 6.93 -11.26 -9.97
C ALA A 169 5.95 -10.37 -9.19
N LEU A 170 5.92 -9.05 -9.47
CA LEU A 170 4.95 -8.12 -8.90
C LEU A 170 3.54 -8.32 -9.45
N SER A 171 3.41 -8.81 -10.70
CA SER A 171 2.12 -8.93 -11.38
C SER A 171 1.42 -10.25 -11.08
N GLN A 172 2.16 -11.35 -11.00
CA GLN A 172 1.59 -12.69 -10.82
C GLN A 172 0.71 -12.82 -9.56
N PRO A 173 1.08 -12.31 -8.38
CA PRO A 173 0.23 -12.38 -7.20
C PRO A 173 -1.07 -11.57 -7.33
N MET A 174 -1.09 -10.58 -8.24
CA MET A 174 -2.26 -9.74 -8.50
C MET A 174 -3.38 -10.46 -9.23
N LEU A 175 -3.18 -11.73 -9.58
CA LEU A 175 -4.09 -12.51 -10.41
C LEU A 175 -4.66 -13.68 -9.63
N ARG A 176 -5.93 -13.97 -9.90
CA ARG A 176 -6.58 -15.23 -9.53
C ARG A 176 -7.05 -15.95 -10.78
N GLN A 177 -6.91 -17.26 -10.76
CA GLN A 177 -7.46 -18.10 -11.83
C GLN A 177 -8.98 -18.19 -11.65
N VAL A 178 -9.70 -18.02 -12.73
CA VAL A 178 -11.16 -18.16 -12.78
C VAL A 178 -11.55 -19.04 -13.97
N SER A 179 -12.68 -19.73 -13.86
CA SER A 179 -13.23 -20.52 -14.96
C SER A 179 -14.19 -19.65 -15.77
N GLN A 180 -13.98 -19.56 -17.06
CA GLN A 180 -14.91 -18.90 -17.97
C GLN A 180 -15.74 -19.97 -18.71
N ALA A 181 -17.07 -19.86 -18.64
CA ALA A 181 -17.94 -20.70 -19.44
C ALA A 181 -17.87 -20.25 -20.91
N VAL A 182 -17.42 -21.14 -21.79
CA VAL A 182 -17.45 -20.93 -23.24
C VAL A 182 -18.62 -21.76 -23.80
N GLN A 183 -19.53 -21.13 -24.52
CA GLN A 183 -20.67 -21.83 -25.13
C GLN A 183 -20.16 -22.99 -26.05
N GLY A 184 -20.49 -24.24 -25.67
CA GLY A 184 -20.19 -25.44 -26.46
C GLY A 184 -18.76 -26.00 -26.33
N ALA A 185 -17.92 -25.46 -25.41
CA ALA A 185 -16.57 -25.95 -25.19
C ALA A 185 -16.28 -26.22 -23.70
N MET A 186 -15.16 -26.91 -23.41
CA MET A 186 -14.67 -27.05 -22.04
C MET A 186 -14.36 -25.68 -21.47
N GLN A 187 -14.58 -25.51 -20.13
CA GLN A 187 -14.22 -24.29 -19.41
C GLN A 187 -12.72 -24.00 -19.58
N GLU A 188 -12.39 -22.85 -20.15
CA GLU A 188 -11.01 -22.39 -20.19
C GLU A 188 -10.64 -21.68 -18.90
N ALA A 189 -9.46 -21.99 -18.38
CA ALA A 189 -8.90 -21.27 -17.25
C ALA A 189 -8.39 -19.92 -17.74
N VAL A 190 -8.94 -18.85 -17.19
CA VAL A 190 -8.51 -17.49 -17.47
C VAL A 190 -8.11 -16.80 -16.16
N TYR A 191 -7.42 -15.67 -16.26
CA TYR A 191 -6.96 -14.91 -15.12
C TYR A 191 -7.80 -13.63 -14.96
N ALA A 192 -8.14 -13.30 -13.73
CA ALA A 192 -8.78 -12.04 -13.37
C ALA A 192 -7.93 -11.32 -12.31
N LEU A 193 -8.07 -10.00 -12.23
CA LEU A 193 -7.43 -9.24 -11.16
C LEU A 193 -7.95 -9.70 -9.79
N HIS A 194 -7.06 -9.79 -8.82
CA HIS A 194 -7.34 -10.32 -7.49
C HIS A 194 -7.75 -9.22 -6.52
N TYR A 195 -8.68 -8.37 -6.95
CA TYR A 195 -9.37 -7.42 -6.11
C TYR A 195 -10.86 -7.32 -6.50
N ASP A 196 -11.70 -6.84 -5.59
CA ASP A 196 -13.11 -6.63 -5.85
C ASP A 196 -13.32 -5.39 -6.76
N PRO A 197 -13.85 -5.56 -7.97
CA PRO A 197 -14.11 -4.42 -8.85
C PRO A 197 -15.11 -3.41 -8.26
N ALA A 198 -15.93 -3.80 -7.28
CA ALA A 198 -16.86 -2.93 -6.59
C ALA A 198 -16.18 -1.83 -5.74
N ILE A 199 -14.86 -1.91 -5.51
CA ILE A 199 -14.05 -0.82 -4.94
C ILE A 199 -14.17 0.47 -5.77
N ALA A 200 -14.47 0.35 -7.05
CA ALA A 200 -14.71 1.50 -7.92
C ALA A 200 -15.97 2.31 -7.55
N LEU A 201 -16.95 1.72 -6.87
CA LEU A 201 -18.23 2.38 -6.58
C LEU A 201 -18.06 3.60 -5.64
N PRO A 202 -17.50 3.48 -4.42
CA PRO A 202 -17.28 4.64 -3.56
C PRO A 202 -16.27 5.63 -4.16
N PHE A 203 -15.27 5.11 -4.90
CA PHE A 203 -14.30 5.96 -5.57
C PHE A 203 -14.93 6.82 -6.68
N GLY A 204 -15.88 6.27 -7.45
CA GLY A 204 -16.62 6.98 -8.48
C GLY A 204 -17.61 8.03 -7.93
N GLN A 205 -17.91 8.02 -6.63
CA GLN A 205 -18.76 9.02 -5.97
C GLN A 205 -17.96 10.21 -5.43
N ALA A 206 -16.62 10.18 -5.49
CA ALA A 206 -15.79 11.27 -5.03
C ALA A 206 -16.04 12.54 -5.87
N THR A 207 -16.15 13.68 -5.18
CA THR A 207 -16.27 15.01 -5.77
C THR A 207 -15.12 15.90 -5.30
N PRO A 208 -14.80 17.00 -5.99
CA PRO A 208 -13.80 17.94 -5.51
C PRO A 208 -14.06 18.41 -4.07
N GLU A 209 -15.33 18.62 -3.69
CA GLU A 209 -15.73 19.05 -2.35
C GLU A 209 -15.47 17.96 -1.31
N SER A 210 -15.81 16.70 -1.60
CA SER A 210 -15.52 15.58 -0.69
C SER A 210 -14.01 15.31 -0.59
N ALA A 211 -13.26 15.51 -1.67
CA ALA A 211 -11.81 15.43 -1.67
C ALA A 211 -11.17 16.51 -0.78
N ALA A 212 -11.65 17.76 -0.86
CA ALA A 212 -11.17 18.84 0.00
C ALA A 212 -11.48 18.61 1.49
N GLN A 213 -12.66 18.05 1.81
CA GLN A 213 -13.00 17.66 3.18
C GLN A 213 -12.09 16.55 3.69
N GLY A 214 -11.83 15.53 2.86
CA GLY A 214 -10.90 14.44 3.15
C GLY A 214 -9.47 14.96 3.37
N GLU A 215 -9.02 15.91 2.56
CA GLU A 215 -7.73 16.59 2.72
C GLU A 215 -7.59 17.24 4.10
N ALA A 216 -8.59 18.02 4.52
CA ALA A 216 -8.56 18.68 5.82
C ALA A 216 -8.46 17.66 6.97
N GLN A 217 -9.20 16.55 6.90
CA GLN A 217 -9.13 15.47 7.88
C GLN A 217 -7.77 14.77 7.87
N LEU A 218 -7.19 14.52 6.69
CA LEU A 218 -5.89 13.90 6.55
C LEU A 218 -4.76 14.81 7.08
N TRP A 219 -4.85 16.14 6.88
CA TRP A 219 -3.91 17.06 7.49
C TRP A 219 -4.00 17.03 9.01
N GLN A 220 -5.20 16.99 9.59
CA GLN A 220 -5.36 16.85 11.05
C GLN A 220 -4.74 15.53 11.54
N ALA A 221 -5.00 14.43 10.84
CA ALA A 221 -4.41 13.14 11.18
C ALA A 221 -2.88 13.17 11.07
N TYR A 222 -2.33 13.77 10.02
CA TYR A 222 -0.88 13.90 9.81
C TYR A 222 -0.22 14.74 10.89
N ASP A 223 -0.78 15.90 11.22
CA ASP A 223 -0.23 16.82 12.22
C ASP A 223 -0.19 16.20 13.63
N ALA A 224 -1.08 15.25 13.91
CA ALA A 224 -1.14 14.55 15.19
C ALA A 224 -0.18 13.34 15.29
N ILE A 225 0.51 12.96 14.21
CA ILE A 225 1.45 11.85 14.22
C ILE A 225 2.65 12.18 15.11
N THR A 226 2.95 11.28 16.05
CA THR A 226 4.13 11.36 16.92
C THR A 226 5.26 10.39 16.49
N ALA A 227 4.96 9.45 15.61
CA ALA A 227 5.92 8.52 15.06
C ALA A 227 7.02 9.24 14.28
N GLN A 228 8.28 8.79 14.39
CA GLN A 228 9.30 9.21 13.44
C GLN A 228 8.85 8.84 12.04
N THR A 229 8.88 9.77 11.09
CA THR A 229 8.28 9.56 9.77
C THR A 229 9.28 9.75 8.66
N LEU A 230 9.34 8.75 7.76
CA LEU A 230 10.01 8.82 6.47
C LEU A 230 8.94 9.01 5.39
N LEU A 231 9.10 10.05 4.58
CA LEU A 231 8.32 10.26 3.37
C LEU A 231 9.17 9.88 2.16
N ILE A 232 8.72 8.90 1.42
CA ILE A 232 9.30 8.52 0.13
C ILE A 232 8.42 9.14 -0.95
N ARG A 233 9.06 9.74 -1.96
CA ARG A 233 8.39 10.32 -3.12
C ARG A 233 9.06 9.86 -4.41
N GLY A 234 8.28 9.41 -5.39
CA GLY A 234 8.73 9.36 -6.76
C GLY A 234 8.87 10.78 -7.32
N ALA A 235 10.03 11.15 -7.88
CA ALA A 235 10.26 12.51 -8.36
C ALA A 235 9.25 12.95 -9.43
N ASP A 236 8.71 11.97 -10.17
CA ASP A 236 7.72 12.17 -11.24
C ASP A 236 6.28 11.83 -10.78
N SER A 237 6.04 11.75 -9.46
CA SER A 237 4.71 11.45 -8.92
C SER A 237 3.69 12.52 -9.30
N ASP A 238 2.58 12.07 -9.87
CA ASP A 238 1.40 12.86 -10.21
C ASP A 238 0.35 12.86 -9.07
N LEU A 239 0.55 12.04 -8.03
CA LEU A 239 -0.36 11.91 -6.91
C LEU A 239 0.09 12.73 -5.69
N LEU A 240 1.36 12.66 -5.33
CA LEU A 240 1.96 13.46 -4.27
C LEU A 240 2.78 14.58 -4.88
N SER A 241 2.28 15.82 -4.82
CA SER A 241 3.00 16.97 -5.35
C SER A 241 4.27 17.27 -4.52
N LYS A 242 5.28 17.85 -5.17
CA LYS A 242 6.49 18.31 -4.46
C LYS A 242 6.17 19.35 -3.40
N ALA A 243 5.19 20.21 -3.66
CA ALA A 243 4.76 21.24 -2.70
C ALA A 243 4.19 20.60 -1.43
N THR A 244 3.30 19.61 -1.57
CA THR A 244 2.75 18.87 -0.43
C THR A 244 3.85 18.11 0.33
N ALA A 245 4.76 17.44 -0.37
CA ALA A 245 5.88 16.74 0.26
C ALA A 245 6.75 17.69 1.10
N LEU A 246 7.05 18.88 0.59
CA LEU A 246 7.80 19.91 1.34
C LEU A 246 7.03 20.41 2.56
N GLN A 247 5.71 20.62 2.47
CA GLN A 247 4.89 20.97 3.63
C GLN A 247 4.95 19.89 4.71
N MET A 248 4.92 18.61 4.34
CA MET A 248 5.02 17.47 5.26
C MET A 248 6.34 17.43 6.02
N THR A 249 7.42 17.99 5.47
CA THR A 249 8.71 18.12 6.21
C THR A 249 8.72 19.24 7.25
N GLN A 250 7.73 20.12 7.23
CA GLN A 250 7.71 21.32 8.07
C GLN A 250 6.64 21.26 9.18
N ARG A 251 5.66 20.36 9.08
CA ARG A 251 4.55 20.26 10.02
C ARG A 251 4.33 18.81 10.50
N GLY A 252 3.56 18.65 11.56
CA GLY A 252 3.30 17.35 12.18
C GLY A 252 4.58 16.64 12.59
N PRO A 253 4.82 15.40 12.16
CA PRO A 253 6.01 14.62 12.50
C PRO A 253 7.29 15.15 11.83
N LYS A 254 7.20 16.17 10.97
CA LYS A 254 8.32 16.75 10.19
C LYS A 254 9.09 15.66 9.45
N ALA A 255 8.39 14.95 8.56
CA ALA A 255 8.90 13.79 7.88
C ALA A 255 10.25 14.05 7.19
N ARG A 256 11.16 13.08 7.29
CA ARG A 256 12.36 13.05 6.46
C ARG A 256 11.95 12.66 5.03
N LEU A 257 12.25 13.51 4.05
CA LEU A 257 11.96 13.27 2.64
C LEU A 257 13.11 12.56 1.93
N VAL A 258 12.77 11.53 1.15
CA VAL A 258 13.64 10.87 0.17
C VAL A 258 12.91 10.83 -1.17
N GLU A 259 13.56 11.30 -2.24
CA GLU A 259 13.00 11.27 -3.60
C GLU A 259 13.79 10.33 -4.50
N PHE A 260 13.10 9.59 -5.36
CA PHE A 260 13.70 8.71 -6.36
C PHE A 260 13.42 9.24 -7.77
N ALA A 261 14.49 9.57 -8.50
CA ALA A 261 14.40 10.08 -9.87
C ALA A 261 13.92 8.99 -10.85
N GLY A 262 13.16 9.39 -11.86
CA GLY A 262 12.63 8.48 -12.89
C GLY A 262 11.53 7.53 -12.37
N VAL A 263 10.93 7.85 -11.24
CA VAL A 263 9.86 7.09 -10.60
C VAL A 263 8.69 8.02 -10.32
N GLY A 264 7.50 7.61 -10.73
CA GLY A 264 6.24 8.29 -10.41
C GLY A 264 5.48 7.59 -9.28
N HIS A 265 4.15 7.60 -9.36
CA HIS A 265 3.30 6.98 -8.34
C HIS A 265 3.09 5.48 -8.65
N ALA A 266 3.66 4.62 -7.80
CA ALA A 266 4.49 4.85 -6.63
C ALA A 266 5.78 4.00 -6.73
N PRO A 267 6.89 4.35 -6.03
CA PRO A 267 8.02 3.46 -5.85
C PRO A 267 7.57 2.09 -5.35
N THR A 268 8.01 1.02 -6.00
CA THR A 268 7.56 -0.35 -5.66
C THR A 268 8.32 -0.98 -4.50
N LEU A 269 9.38 -0.32 -4.03
CA LEU A 269 10.29 -0.81 -2.98
C LEU A 269 11.00 -2.13 -3.35
N VAL A 270 11.09 -2.42 -4.66
CA VAL A 270 11.81 -3.56 -5.23
C VAL A 270 13.25 -3.19 -5.58
N ALA A 271 13.47 -1.96 -6.04
CA ALA A 271 14.81 -1.46 -6.32
C ALA A 271 15.63 -1.39 -5.02
N GLN A 272 16.93 -1.76 -5.13
CA GLN A 272 17.79 -1.90 -3.95
C GLN A 272 17.89 -0.61 -3.14
N ASP A 273 18.04 0.53 -3.80
CA ASP A 273 18.13 1.86 -3.18
C ASP A 273 16.83 2.23 -2.43
N GLN A 274 15.67 1.85 -2.97
CA GLN A 274 14.38 2.06 -2.32
C GLN A 274 14.24 1.18 -1.06
N ALA A 275 14.55 -0.10 -1.18
CA ALA A 275 14.54 -1.04 -0.04
C ALA A 275 15.56 -0.62 1.03
N ASP A 276 16.75 -0.14 0.62
CA ASP A 276 17.80 0.35 1.52
C ASP A 276 17.37 1.58 2.31
N ALA A 277 16.69 2.52 1.66
CA ALA A 277 16.18 3.72 2.34
C ALA A 277 15.18 3.35 3.45
N VAL A 278 14.25 2.44 3.18
CA VAL A 278 13.27 1.95 4.16
C VAL A 278 13.96 1.18 5.28
N ALA A 279 14.81 0.21 4.94
CA ALA A 279 15.48 -0.63 5.92
C ALA A 279 16.41 0.17 6.84
N SER A 280 17.19 1.10 6.27
CA SER A 280 18.06 1.97 7.05
C SER A 280 17.27 2.85 8.01
N PHE A 281 16.10 3.32 7.62
CA PHE A 281 15.23 4.10 8.49
C PHE A 281 14.61 3.24 9.61
N LEU A 282 14.04 2.07 9.28
CA LEU A 282 13.33 1.23 10.25
C LEU A 282 14.28 0.53 11.25
N LEU A 283 15.50 0.18 10.81
CA LEU A 283 16.44 -0.61 11.60
C LEU A 283 17.57 0.22 12.24
N SER A 284 17.61 1.56 12.00
CA SER A 284 18.59 2.40 12.69
C SER A 284 18.43 2.30 14.22
N PRO A 285 19.53 2.35 14.99
CA PRO A 285 19.41 2.51 16.45
C PRO A 285 18.51 3.70 16.79
N GLY A 286 17.69 3.57 17.84
CA GLY A 286 16.89 4.68 18.34
C GLY A 286 17.83 5.82 18.81
N VAL A 287 17.51 7.04 18.40
CA VAL A 287 18.14 8.25 18.99
C VAL A 287 17.50 8.52 20.33
#